data_18211db7f1838e5c9d68dd4b685e51a2
#
_entry.id   18211db7f1838e5c9d68dd4b685e51a2
#
_cell.length_a   1.000
_cell.length_b   1.000
_cell.length_c   1.000
_cell.angle_alpha   90.00
_cell.angle_beta   90.00
_cell.angle_gamma   90.00
#
_symmetry.space_group_name_H-M   'P 1'
#
loop_
_entity.id
_entity.type
_entity.pdbx_description
1 polymer ?
#
loop_
_entity_poly.entity_id
_entity_poly.type
_entity_poly.pdbx_seq_one_letter_code
_entity_poly.pdbx_strand_id
1 'polypeptide(L)'
;MFRRINSALETLETNPRLKKYFIYDKIQKIWKEHVDEVIQSNTQILHLNNDVVTIKTSAPTWKTELGFQKSKLILILNKHLDSKQKIKDIKFI
;
A
#
# COMPACT_ATOMS: atom_id res chain seq x y z
N MET A 1 21.23 -22.99 -2.78
CA MET A 1 19.82 -22.73 -2.58
C MET A 1 19.56 -21.33 -2.02
N PHE A 2 20.19 -20.98 -0.89
CA PHE A 2 20.06 -19.63 -0.33
C PHE A 2 20.57 -18.52 -1.25
N ARG A 3 21.63 -18.81 -2.03
CA ARG A 3 22.17 -17.88 -3.01
C ARG A 3 21.14 -17.50 -4.06
N ARG A 4 20.37 -18.49 -4.52
CA ARG A 4 19.34 -18.26 -5.53
C ARG A 4 18.22 -17.36 -5.00
N ILE A 5 17.81 -17.58 -3.76
CA ILE A 5 16.78 -16.75 -3.11
C ILE A 5 17.30 -15.34 -2.91
N ASN A 6 18.55 -15.20 -2.45
CA ASN A 6 19.16 -13.88 -2.26
C ASN A 6 19.30 -13.12 -3.58
N SER A 7 19.67 -13.83 -4.64
CA SER A 7 19.78 -13.21 -5.97
C SER A 7 18.43 -12.72 -6.48
N ALA A 8 17.36 -13.48 -6.22
CA ALA A 8 16.00 -13.07 -6.60
C ALA A 8 15.57 -11.82 -5.83
N LEU A 9 15.87 -11.77 -4.53
CA LEU A 9 15.56 -10.61 -3.70
C LEU A 9 16.37 -9.39 -4.14
N GLU A 10 17.63 -9.57 -4.43
CA GLU A 10 18.50 -8.51 -4.94
C GLU A 10 17.97 -7.95 -6.26
N THR A 11 17.53 -8.84 -7.15
CA THR A 11 16.94 -8.44 -8.43
C THR A 11 15.66 -7.63 -8.21
N LEU A 12 14.82 -8.05 -7.27
CA LEU A 12 13.61 -7.32 -6.92
C LEU A 12 13.93 -5.93 -6.38
N GLU A 13 14.95 -5.83 -5.53
CA GLU A 13 15.36 -4.55 -4.95
C GLU A 13 15.96 -3.60 -5.98
N THR A 14 16.70 -4.12 -6.95
CA THR A 14 17.37 -3.31 -7.97
C THR A 14 16.49 -2.98 -9.16
N ASN A 15 15.41 -3.73 -9.39
CA ASN A 15 14.50 -3.49 -10.51
C ASN A 15 13.32 -2.64 -10.02
N PRO A 16 13.21 -1.35 -10.45
CA PRO A 16 12.17 -0.45 -9.97
C PRO A 16 10.75 -0.97 -10.24
N ARG A 17 10.55 -1.66 -11.37
CA ARG A 17 9.25 -2.20 -11.73
C ARG A 17 8.82 -3.33 -10.79
N LEU A 18 9.73 -4.27 -10.54
CA LEU A 18 9.45 -5.39 -9.63
C LEU A 18 9.31 -4.91 -8.20
N LYS A 19 10.13 -3.94 -7.79
CA LYS A 19 10.03 -3.33 -6.47
C LYS A 19 8.66 -2.69 -6.24
N LYS A 20 8.14 -2.00 -7.25
CA LYS A 20 6.83 -1.38 -7.19
C LYS A 20 5.72 -2.41 -6.98
N TYR A 21 5.75 -3.50 -7.72
CA TYR A 21 4.78 -4.59 -7.56
C TYR A 21 4.86 -5.24 -6.19
N PHE A 22 6.08 -5.44 -5.70
CA PHE A 22 6.32 -6.03 -4.40
C PHE A 22 5.72 -5.16 -3.28
N ILE A 23 5.94 -3.86 -3.34
CA ILE A 23 5.39 -2.90 -2.38
C ILE A 23 3.87 -2.86 -2.47
N TYR A 24 3.33 -2.85 -3.68
CA TYR A 24 1.89 -2.86 -3.91
C TYR A 24 1.23 -4.08 -3.27
N ASP A 25 1.81 -5.25 -3.48
CA ASP A 25 1.31 -6.50 -2.90
C ASP A 25 1.35 -6.46 -1.37
N LYS A 26 2.41 -5.90 -0.83
CA LYS A 26 2.58 -5.74 0.61
C LYS A 26 1.53 -4.79 1.19
N ILE A 27 1.24 -3.70 0.50
CA ILE A 27 0.21 -2.74 0.89
C ILE A 27 -1.16 -3.42 0.93
N GLN A 28 -1.47 -4.24 -0.06
CA GLN A 28 -2.72 -4.99 -0.10
C GLN A 28 -2.88 -5.89 1.12
N LYS A 29 -1.82 -6.58 1.51
CA LYS A 29 -1.83 -7.46 2.67
C LYS A 29 -2.02 -6.68 3.97
N ILE A 30 -1.31 -5.56 4.11
CA ILE A 30 -1.44 -4.69 5.28
C ILE A 30 -2.87 -4.17 5.39
N TRP A 31 -3.42 -3.72 4.29
CA TRP A 31 -4.79 -3.22 4.22
C TRP A 31 -5.79 -4.28 4.68
N LYS A 32 -5.63 -5.48 4.19
CA LYS A 32 -6.50 -6.60 4.54
C LYS A 32 -6.39 -7.01 6.01
N GLU A 33 -5.19 -6.96 6.57
CA GLU A 33 -4.93 -7.45 7.93
C GLU A 33 -5.16 -6.41 9.03
N HIS A 34 -4.92 -5.14 8.73
CA HIS A 34 -4.84 -4.10 9.75
C HIS A 34 -5.87 -2.98 9.62
N VAL A 35 -6.59 -2.94 8.53
CA VAL A 35 -7.63 -1.93 8.31
C VAL A 35 -8.99 -2.55 8.55
N ASP A 36 -9.90 -1.75 9.10
CA ASP A 36 -11.25 -2.18 9.45
C ASP A 36 -11.95 -2.83 8.25
N GLU A 37 -12.68 -3.91 8.53
CA GLU A 37 -13.36 -4.70 7.49
C GLU A 37 -14.36 -3.88 6.69
N VAL A 38 -15.07 -2.97 7.35
CA VAL A 38 -16.03 -2.09 6.67
C VAL A 38 -15.31 -1.18 5.67
N ILE A 39 -14.14 -0.68 6.03
CA ILE A 39 -13.31 0.14 5.13
C ILE A 39 -12.82 -0.72 3.97
N GLN A 40 -12.34 -1.92 4.24
CA GLN A 40 -11.89 -2.83 3.19
C GLN A 40 -12.98 -3.13 2.17
N SER A 41 -14.20 -3.36 2.64
CA SER A 41 -15.34 -3.70 1.79
C SER A 41 -15.74 -2.55 0.88
N ASN A 42 -15.37 -1.33 1.20
CA ASN A 42 -15.76 -0.13 0.47
C ASN A 42 -14.59 0.55 -0.24
N THR A 43 -13.45 -0.12 -0.31
CA THR A 43 -12.25 0.41 -0.94
C THR A 43 -11.57 -0.66 -1.81
N GLN A 44 -10.83 -0.18 -2.80
CA GLN A 44 -10.00 -1.03 -3.65
C GLN A 44 -8.71 -0.30 -3.95
N ILE A 45 -7.59 -0.90 -3.62
CA ILE A 45 -6.28 -0.34 -3.93
C ILE A 45 -6.03 -0.53 -5.42
N LEU A 46 -5.84 0.58 -6.14
CA LEU A 46 -5.65 0.54 -7.59
C LEU A 46 -4.19 0.47 -7.99
N HIS A 47 -3.39 1.37 -7.46
CA HIS A 47 -1.97 1.41 -7.80
C HIS A 47 -1.18 2.26 -6.82
N LEU A 48 0.13 2.13 -6.93
CA LEU A 48 1.11 2.93 -6.19
C LEU A 48 1.97 3.65 -7.21
N ASN A 49 2.11 4.97 -7.06
CA ASN A 49 2.95 5.77 -7.94
C ASN A 49 3.57 6.92 -7.15
N ASN A 50 4.88 7.07 -7.22
CA ASN A 50 5.63 8.12 -6.51
C ASN A 50 5.29 8.18 -5.02
N ASP A 51 5.19 7.01 -4.38
CA ASP A 51 4.88 6.86 -2.95
C ASP A 51 3.47 7.32 -2.58
N VAL A 52 2.60 7.50 -3.56
CA VAL A 52 1.18 7.81 -3.37
C VAL A 52 0.35 6.62 -3.77
N VAL A 53 -0.47 6.14 -2.85
CA VAL A 53 -1.40 5.03 -3.08
C VAL A 53 -2.72 5.61 -3.56
N THR A 54 -3.21 5.13 -4.70
CA THR A 54 -4.54 5.50 -5.19
C THR A 54 -5.53 4.41 -4.80
N ILE A 55 -6.56 4.80 -4.09
CA ILE A 55 -7.59 3.91 -3.58
C ILE A 55 -8.95 4.35 -4.09
N LYS A 56 -9.65 3.42 -4.74
CA LYS A 56 -11.01 3.66 -5.22
C LYS A 56 -11.99 3.41 -4.08
N THR A 57 -12.95 4.30 -3.90
CA THR A 57 -14.01 4.16 -2.91
C THR A 57 -15.32 3.80 -3.58
N SER A 58 -16.21 3.14 -2.85
CA SER A 58 -17.50 2.70 -3.37
C SER A 58 -18.52 3.82 -3.53
N ALA A 59 -18.34 4.93 -2.81
CA ALA A 59 -19.25 6.08 -2.85
C ALA A 59 -18.54 7.35 -2.40
N PRO A 60 -19.02 8.54 -2.82
CA PRO A 60 -18.41 9.82 -2.43
C PRO A 60 -18.37 10.04 -0.92
N THR A 61 -19.34 9.52 -0.18
CA THR A 61 -19.36 9.59 1.28
C THR A 61 -18.14 8.92 1.89
N TRP A 62 -17.71 7.78 1.34
CA TRP A 62 -16.52 7.09 1.79
C TRP A 62 -15.25 7.87 1.50
N LYS A 63 -15.21 8.54 0.36
CA LYS A 63 -14.08 9.38 -0.01
C LYS A 63 -13.88 10.50 1.02
N THR A 64 -14.96 11.13 1.44
CA THR A 64 -14.93 12.20 2.44
C THR A 64 -14.52 11.64 3.81
N GLU A 65 -15.16 10.56 4.23
CA GLU A 65 -14.91 9.93 5.53
C GLU A 65 -13.45 9.47 5.66
N LEU A 66 -12.94 8.79 4.62
CA LEU A 66 -11.57 8.29 4.63
C LEU A 66 -10.56 9.42 4.50
N GLY A 67 -10.94 10.53 3.89
CA GLY A 67 -10.12 11.73 3.85
C GLY A 67 -9.79 12.23 5.24
N PHE A 68 -10.72 12.16 6.18
CA PHE A 68 -10.50 12.53 7.57
C PHE A 68 -9.59 11.55 8.29
N GLN A 69 -9.55 10.30 7.85
CA GLN A 69 -8.74 9.25 8.47
C GLN A 69 -7.42 9.03 7.74
N LYS A 70 -7.10 9.83 6.75
CA LYS A 70 -5.93 9.65 5.89
C LYS A 70 -4.64 9.49 6.69
N SER A 71 -4.38 10.39 7.63
CA SER A 71 -3.16 10.36 8.44
C SER A 71 -3.02 9.05 9.22
N LYS A 72 -4.13 8.59 9.79
CA LYS A 72 -4.17 7.33 10.53
C LYS A 72 -3.88 6.14 9.62
N LEU A 73 -4.47 6.14 8.43
CA LEU A 73 -4.27 5.07 7.46
C LEU A 73 -2.82 5.03 6.95
N ILE A 74 -2.25 6.19 6.70
CA ILE A 74 -0.83 6.28 6.30
C ILE A 74 0.07 5.73 7.41
N LEU A 75 -0.23 6.04 8.67
CA LEU A 75 0.53 5.51 9.80
C LEU A 75 0.45 4.00 9.87
N ILE A 76 -0.73 3.43 9.65
CA ILE A 76 -0.91 1.97 9.65
C ILE A 76 -0.07 1.34 8.56
N LEU A 77 -0.11 1.88 7.35
CA LEU A 77 0.68 1.36 6.24
C LEU A 77 2.17 1.46 6.53
N ASN A 78 2.63 2.62 6.99
CA ASN A 78 4.05 2.86 7.23
C ASN A 78 4.59 2.08 8.42
N LYS A 79 3.75 1.75 9.38
CA LYS A 79 4.14 0.93 10.53
C LYS A 79 4.55 -0.48 10.09
N HIS A 80 3.90 -1.01 9.08
CA HIS A 80 4.12 -2.36 8.59
C HIS A 80 4.98 -2.44 7.33
N LEU A 81 5.36 -1.30 6.76
CA LEU A 81 6.28 -1.23 5.64
C LEU A 81 7.71 -1.03 6.14
N ASP A 82 8.67 -1.44 5.30
CA ASP A 82 10.09 -1.22 5.58
C ASP A 82 10.42 0.26 5.68
N SER A 83 11.44 0.59 6.46
CA SER A 83 11.87 1.98 6.65
C SER A 83 12.24 2.68 5.34
N LYS A 84 12.63 1.90 4.33
CA LYS A 84 12.99 2.40 3.00
C LYS A 84 11.81 2.59 2.08
N GLN A 85 10.60 2.18 2.48
CA GLN A 85 9.43 2.10 1.61
C GLN A 85 8.23 2.76 2.26
N LYS A 86 8.36 4.03 2.60
CA LYS A 86 7.28 4.78 3.24
C LYS A 86 6.31 5.35 2.23
N ILE A 87 5.03 5.28 2.55
CA ILE A 87 3.97 5.92 1.77
C ILE A 87 3.91 7.40 2.18
N LYS A 88 3.86 8.25 1.18
CA LYS A 88 3.82 9.71 1.35
C LYS A 88 2.40 10.22 1.51
N ASP A 89 1.49 9.66 0.74
CA ASP A 89 0.10 10.13 0.70
C ASP A 89 -0.82 9.04 0.17
N ILE A 90 -2.11 9.21 0.39
CA ILE A 90 -3.15 8.36 -0.17
C ILE A 90 -4.11 9.25 -0.94
N LYS A 91 -4.43 8.86 -2.17
CA LYS A 91 -5.42 9.53 -2.99
C LYS A 91 -6.67 8.68 -3.06
N PHE A 92 -7.77 9.17 -2.52
CA PHE A 92 -9.07 8.51 -2.62
C PHE A 92 -9.84 9.03 -3.82
N ILE A 93 -10.33 8.12 -4.64
CA ILE A 93 -11.14 8.46 -5.82
C ILE A 93 -12.49 7.77 -5.80
#